data_1f94a3096610ebe79c93ca3fa944630f
#
_entry.id   1f94a3096610ebe79c93ca3fa944630f
#
_cell.length_a   1.000
_cell.length_b   1.000
_cell.length_c   1.000
_cell.angle_alpha   90.00
_cell.angle_beta   90.00
_cell.angle_gamma   90.00
#
_symmetry.space_group_name_H-M   'P 1'
#
loop_
_entity.id
_entity.type
_entity.pdbx_description
1 polymer ?
#
loop_
_entity_poly.entity_id
_entity_poly.type
_entity_poly.pdbx_seq_one_letter_code
_entity_poly.pdbx_strand_id
1 'polypeptide(L)'
;VWMEEPGYYGAKAAFTVAGAKILPIPVDHERGWHLDPPDFSPRLIYVTPACQHPLGITMRMEERLRLLDVAETANSWVIEDDFDGEYRFQGRPVPAIQSMDRSGRVIYVGTFAKLLFPALRLGFMVLPPELAGRIVNALSTTGQFAPLLLQAALADFITEGHMSRHLKRMRRIYAQRRQLFRDIVTERLRDEITLSPAEAGIQVVGYLREGIDDIKVSQAAAKRAINVSPLSKYFQNTAPTQGLVLGYAACDAAQMRDGVERLAVAIREVLG
;
A
#
# COMPACT_ATOMS: atom_id res chain seq x y z
N VAL A 1 10.80 5.74 -14.57
CA VAL A 1 10.19 5.83 -13.23
C VAL A 1 11.05 5.05 -12.26
N TRP A 2 11.34 5.62 -11.11
CA TRP A 2 11.98 4.94 -9.98
C TRP A 2 10.88 4.59 -8.98
N MET A 3 10.65 3.32 -8.71
CA MET A 3 9.47 2.82 -8.00
C MET A 3 9.83 1.75 -6.98
N GLU A 4 9.15 1.74 -5.85
CA GLU A 4 9.28 0.72 -4.79
C GLU A 4 9.21 -0.71 -5.32
N GLU A 5 10.08 -1.58 -4.79
CA GLU A 5 10.06 -3.02 -5.03
C GLU A 5 10.39 -3.79 -3.73
N PRO A 6 9.46 -4.63 -3.22
CA PRO A 6 8.14 -4.91 -3.79
C PRO A 6 7.26 -3.65 -3.81
N GLY A 7 6.36 -3.54 -4.79
CA GLY A 7 5.57 -2.32 -4.98
C GLY A 7 4.19 -2.56 -5.59
N TYR A 8 3.34 -1.52 -5.58
CA TYR A 8 1.96 -1.61 -6.04
C TYR A 8 1.87 -1.91 -7.54
N TYR A 9 1.38 -3.09 -7.88
CA TYR A 9 1.29 -3.56 -9.26
C TYR A 9 0.36 -2.71 -10.15
N GLY A 10 -0.64 -2.03 -9.58
CA GLY A 10 -1.54 -1.13 -10.33
C GLY A 10 -0.82 0.10 -10.87
N ALA A 11 0.03 0.74 -10.05
CA ALA A 11 0.87 1.85 -10.50
C ALA A 11 1.90 1.37 -11.54
N LYS A 12 2.53 0.22 -11.29
CA LYS A 12 3.44 -0.41 -12.23
C LYS A 12 2.78 -0.64 -13.60
N ALA A 13 1.58 -1.21 -13.62
CA ALA A 13 0.83 -1.45 -14.86
C ALA A 13 0.53 -0.13 -15.59
N ALA A 14 0.10 0.91 -14.87
CA ALA A 14 -0.17 2.22 -15.43
C ALA A 14 1.08 2.84 -16.08
N PHE A 15 2.23 2.79 -15.41
CA PHE A 15 3.49 3.28 -15.96
C PHE A 15 3.96 2.46 -17.16
N THR A 16 3.78 1.13 -17.12
CA THR A 16 4.13 0.25 -18.25
C THR A 16 3.30 0.57 -19.48
N VAL A 17 1.97 0.75 -19.33
CA VAL A 17 1.08 1.14 -20.42
C VAL A 17 1.45 2.52 -21.00
N ALA A 18 1.92 3.43 -20.13
CA ALA A 18 2.44 4.73 -20.56
C ALA A 18 3.82 4.66 -21.24
N GLY A 19 4.40 3.48 -21.44
CA GLY A 19 5.71 3.29 -22.07
C GLY A 19 6.90 3.66 -21.16
N ALA A 20 6.69 3.79 -19.86
CA ALA A 20 7.76 4.17 -18.94
C ALA A 20 8.71 3.00 -18.65
N LYS A 21 10.01 3.26 -18.63
CA LYS A 21 10.99 2.33 -18.06
C LYS A 21 10.91 2.42 -16.54
N ILE A 22 10.66 1.28 -15.87
CA ILE A 22 10.57 1.19 -14.42
C ILE A 22 11.87 0.59 -13.89
N LEU A 23 12.45 1.23 -12.88
CA LEU A 23 13.63 0.77 -12.16
C LEU A 23 13.29 0.69 -10.67
N PRO A 24 13.79 -0.33 -9.95
CA PRO A 24 13.40 -0.58 -8.58
C PRO A 24 14.05 0.37 -7.58
N ILE A 25 13.28 0.75 -6.54
CA ILE A 25 13.77 1.17 -5.23
C ILE A 25 13.58 -0.05 -4.33
N PRO A 26 14.63 -0.78 -3.98
CA PRO A 26 14.47 -1.91 -3.06
C PRO A 26 13.93 -1.43 -1.71
N VAL A 27 12.97 -2.16 -1.15
CA VAL A 27 12.39 -1.88 0.17
C VAL A 27 12.34 -3.17 0.97
N ASP A 28 12.81 -3.12 2.21
CA ASP A 28 12.74 -4.24 3.14
C ASP A 28 12.46 -3.77 4.58
N HIS A 29 12.20 -4.72 5.50
CA HIS A 29 11.89 -4.41 6.89
C HIS A 29 13.11 -3.98 7.73
N GLU A 30 14.33 -4.31 7.31
CA GLU A 30 15.54 -4.05 8.08
C GLU A 30 16.05 -2.64 7.82
N ARG A 31 16.14 -2.26 6.55
CA ARG A 31 16.74 -1.00 6.09
C ARG A 31 15.70 0.05 5.70
N GLY A 32 14.46 -0.37 5.40
CA GLY A 32 13.46 0.52 4.81
C GLY A 32 13.69 0.72 3.32
N TRP A 33 13.66 1.96 2.85
CA TRP A 33 13.89 2.32 1.44
C TRP A 33 15.36 2.50 1.14
N HIS A 34 15.86 1.77 0.14
CA HIS A 34 17.24 1.91 -0.34
C HIS A 34 17.34 3.10 -1.32
N LEU A 35 17.47 4.30 -0.77
CA LEU A 35 17.48 5.56 -1.51
C LEU A 35 18.91 6.00 -1.90
N ASP A 36 19.78 5.05 -2.24
CA ASP A 36 21.09 5.42 -2.79
C ASP A 36 20.89 6.07 -4.17
N PRO A 37 21.58 7.21 -4.45
CA PRO A 37 21.40 7.89 -5.71
C PRO A 37 21.64 6.93 -6.87
N PRO A 38 20.66 6.75 -7.77
CA PRO A 38 20.83 5.84 -8.89
C PRO A 38 21.77 6.43 -9.95
N ASP A 39 22.46 5.57 -10.69
CA ASP A 39 23.33 5.96 -11.82
C ASP A 39 22.55 6.57 -13.01
N PHE A 40 21.29 6.97 -12.81
CA PHE A 40 20.43 7.59 -13.79
C PHE A 40 19.58 8.67 -13.12
N SER A 41 19.10 9.65 -13.90
CA SER A 41 18.18 10.67 -13.41
C SER A 41 16.72 10.25 -13.65
N PRO A 42 15.99 9.79 -12.61
CA PRO A 42 14.58 9.45 -12.79
C PRO A 42 13.77 10.74 -13.06
N ARG A 43 12.83 10.70 -13.99
CA ARG A 43 11.90 11.82 -14.18
C ARG A 43 10.73 11.78 -13.20
N LEU A 44 10.43 10.60 -12.69
CA LEU A 44 9.34 10.35 -11.77
C LEU A 44 9.76 9.30 -10.74
N ILE A 45 9.44 9.55 -9.48
CA ILE A 45 9.62 8.66 -8.35
C ILE A 45 8.22 8.34 -7.81
N TYR A 46 7.92 7.05 -7.57
CA TYR A 46 6.64 6.63 -7.00
C TYR A 46 6.88 5.88 -5.69
N VAL A 47 6.26 6.36 -4.62
CA VAL A 47 6.39 5.81 -3.26
C VAL A 47 5.06 5.78 -2.52
N THR A 48 4.93 4.82 -1.58
CA THR A 48 3.79 4.69 -0.65
C THR A 48 4.27 4.85 0.81
N PRO A 49 4.73 6.05 1.22
CA PRO A 49 5.56 6.24 2.40
C PRO A 49 4.80 6.18 3.73
N ALA A 50 3.49 6.38 3.73
CA ALA A 50 2.67 6.30 4.93
C ALA A 50 2.44 4.85 5.36
N CYS A 51 2.27 3.96 4.37
CA CYS A 51 2.07 2.52 4.53
C CYS A 51 2.57 1.83 3.26
N GLN A 52 3.81 1.39 3.25
CA GLN A 52 4.41 0.77 2.07
C GLN A 52 3.62 -0.46 1.60
N HIS A 53 3.28 -0.47 0.33
CA HIS A 53 2.55 -1.58 -0.26
C HIS A 53 3.49 -2.57 -0.96
N PRO A 54 3.52 -3.87 -0.55
CA PRO A 54 2.59 -4.53 0.38
C PRO A 54 3.12 -4.71 1.81
N LEU A 55 4.32 -4.23 2.16
CA LEU A 55 5.03 -4.60 3.41
C LEU A 55 4.41 -4.00 4.68
N GLY A 56 3.64 -2.92 4.58
CA GLY A 56 2.99 -2.27 5.72
C GLY A 56 3.95 -1.49 6.63
N ILE A 57 5.17 -1.20 6.17
CA ILE A 57 6.14 -0.36 6.89
C ILE A 57 5.93 1.11 6.57
N THR A 58 6.42 1.98 7.44
CA THR A 58 6.35 3.43 7.27
C THR A 58 7.71 4.01 6.98
N MET A 59 7.82 4.85 5.96
CA MET A 59 9.05 5.58 5.63
C MET A 59 9.40 6.55 6.76
N ARG A 60 10.60 6.42 7.31
CA ARG A 60 11.12 7.24 8.40
C ARG A 60 11.38 8.67 7.94
N MET A 61 11.46 9.60 8.89
CA MET A 61 11.69 11.02 8.59
C MET A 61 12.97 11.25 7.79
N GLU A 62 14.04 10.57 8.15
CA GLU A 62 15.34 10.68 7.46
C GLU A 62 15.26 10.23 6.00
N GLU A 63 14.51 9.14 5.75
CA GLU A 63 14.28 8.63 4.39
C GLU A 63 13.44 9.60 3.55
N ARG A 64 12.43 10.24 4.17
CA ARG A 64 11.60 11.26 3.50
C ARG A 64 12.42 12.48 3.07
N LEU A 65 13.28 12.96 3.95
CA LEU A 65 14.17 14.09 3.64
C LEU A 65 15.20 13.70 2.56
N ARG A 66 15.77 12.50 2.64
CA ARG A 66 16.69 11.99 1.62
C ARG A 66 16.00 11.84 0.26
N LEU A 67 14.73 11.36 0.23
CA LEU A 67 13.97 11.26 -1.01
C LEU A 67 13.73 12.63 -1.66
N LEU A 68 13.42 13.66 -0.85
CA LEU A 68 13.27 15.03 -1.34
C LEU A 68 14.58 15.57 -1.92
N ASP A 69 15.71 15.32 -1.27
CA ASP A 69 17.04 15.69 -1.74
C ASP A 69 17.38 15.05 -3.09
N VAL A 70 17.11 13.74 -3.22
CA VAL A 70 17.29 13.00 -4.48
C VAL A 70 16.38 13.57 -5.58
N ALA A 71 15.11 13.85 -5.24
CA ALA A 71 14.16 14.39 -6.21
C ALA A 71 14.56 15.78 -6.71
N GLU A 72 15.03 16.65 -5.82
CA GLU A 72 15.51 17.98 -6.17
C GLU A 72 16.76 17.92 -7.04
N THR A 73 17.77 17.14 -6.64
CA THR A 73 19.02 16.95 -7.37
C THR A 73 18.81 16.39 -8.78
N ALA A 74 17.92 15.38 -8.90
CA ALA A 74 17.60 14.75 -10.18
C ALA A 74 16.54 15.49 -11.00
N ASN A 75 16.01 16.62 -10.51
CA ASN A 75 14.90 17.35 -11.11
C ASN A 75 13.68 16.46 -11.38
N SER A 76 13.36 15.58 -10.43
CA SER A 76 12.30 14.57 -10.52
C SER A 76 10.99 15.04 -9.90
N TRP A 77 9.87 14.55 -10.40
CA TRP A 77 8.60 14.57 -9.70
C TRP A 77 8.49 13.38 -8.75
N VAL A 78 7.87 13.57 -7.59
CA VAL A 78 7.54 12.49 -6.65
C VAL A 78 6.03 12.32 -6.63
N ILE A 79 5.54 11.09 -6.84
CA ILE A 79 4.16 10.71 -6.52
C ILE A 79 4.20 10.04 -5.15
N GLU A 80 3.64 10.72 -4.16
CA GLU A 80 3.37 10.20 -2.83
C GLU A 80 1.94 9.63 -2.82
N ASP A 81 1.80 8.31 -2.89
CA ASP A 81 0.51 7.62 -2.85
C ASP A 81 0.18 7.21 -1.40
N ASP A 82 -0.80 7.90 -0.83
CA ASP A 82 -1.31 7.63 0.51
C ASP A 82 -2.69 6.95 0.44
N PHE A 83 -2.67 5.63 0.27
CA PHE A 83 -3.89 4.85 0.11
C PHE A 83 -4.45 4.32 1.45
N ASP A 84 -3.63 4.24 2.52
CA ASP A 84 -3.97 3.52 3.76
C ASP A 84 -3.33 4.10 5.03
N GLY A 85 -2.64 5.23 4.95
CA GLY A 85 -1.92 5.88 6.04
C GLY A 85 -2.79 6.31 7.23
N GLU A 86 -4.10 6.46 7.03
CA GLU A 86 -5.06 6.75 8.09
C GLU A 86 -5.20 5.61 9.12
N TYR A 87 -4.84 4.38 8.77
CA TYR A 87 -4.90 3.20 9.62
C TYR A 87 -3.53 2.84 10.20
N ARG A 88 -2.93 3.80 10.91
CA ARG A 88 -1.71 3.60 11.67
C ARG A 88 -2.03 3.11 13.09
N PHE A 89 -1.39 2.01 13.52
CA PHE A 89 -1.64 1.35 14.81
C PHE A 89 -0.49 1.53 15.79
N GLN A 90 0.71 1.87 15.32
CA GLN A 90 1.91 2.04 16.15
C GLN A 90 2.66 3.33 15.78
N GLY A 91 3.32 3.92 16.76
CA GLY A 91 4.12 5.13 16.58
C GLY A 91 3.29 6.41 16.44
N ARG A 92 3.99 7.54 16.29
CA ARG A 92 3.38 8.84 16.02
C ARG A 92 3.07 9.00 14.54
N PRO A 93 2.05 9.78 14.17
CA PRO A 93 1.85 10.17 12.77
C PRO A 93 3.10 10.82 12.20
N VAL A 94 3.47 10.43 10.98
CA VAL A 94 4.60 11.04 10.26
C VAL A 94 3.98 12.00 9.23
N PRO A 95 4.48 13.25 9.12
CA PRO A 95 3.98 14.21 8.13
C PRO A 95 4.14 13.68 6.71
N ALA A 96 3.23 13.99 5.82
CA ALA A 96 3.37 13.67 4.40
C ALA A 96 4.65 14.30 3.82
N ILE A 97 5.28 13.65 2.85
CA ILE A 97 6.45 14.20 2.14
C ILE A 97 6.07 15.53 1.49
N GLN A 98 4.86 15.60 0.92
CA GLN A 98 4.30 16.80 0.31
C GLN A 98 4.32 18.01 1.26
N SER A 99 4.03 17.80 2.55
CA SER A 99 3.99 18.90 3.53
C SER A 99 5.39 19.45 3.89
N MET A 100 6.45 18.72 3.56
CA MET A 100 7.84 19.10 3.79
C MET A 100 8.54 19.58 2.52
N ASP A 101 7.89 19.42 1.36
CA ASP A 101 8.43 19.77 0.06
C ASP A 101 8.53 21.31 -0.11
N ARG A 102 9.76 21.81 -0.23
CA ARG A 102 10.04 23.22 -0.49
C ARG A 102 10.28 23.53 -1.96
N SER A 103 10.56 22.50 -2.74
CA SER A 103 10.88 22.63 -4.17
C SER A 103 9.64 22.52 -5.07
N GLY A 104 8.47 22.18 -4.52
CA GLY A 104 7.22 22.00 -5.27
C GLY A 104 7.26 20.84 -6.23
N ARG A 105 7.88 19.72 -5.83
CA ARG A 105 8.08 18.53 -6.66
C ARG A 105 7.19 17.35 -6.29
N VAL A 106 6.43 17.43 -5.19
CA VAL A 106 5.63 16.31 -4.70
C VAL A 106 4.18 16.44 -5.14
N ILE A 107 3.68 15.40 -5.77
CA ILE A 107 2.28 15.17 -6.12
C ILE A 107 1.74 14.20 -5.06
N TYR A 108 0.92 14.69 -4.14
CA TYR A 108 0.25 13.83 -3.17
C TYR A 108 -1.04 13.27 -3.75
N VAL A 109 -1.24 11.96 -3.62
CA VAL A 109 -2.44 11.25 -4.09
C VAL A 109 -3.09 10.56 -2.90
N GLY A 110 -4.37 10.86 -2.66
CA GLY A 110 -5.17 10.26 -1.61
C GLY A 110 -6.44 9.62 -2.15
N THR A 111 -6.98 8.67 -1.41
CA THR A 111 -8.22 7.97 -1.79
C THR A 111 -9.21 7.85 -0.64
N PHE A 112 -10.50 8.00 -0.92
CA PHE A 112 -11.57 7.72 0.02
C PHE A 112 -12.08 6.27 -0.06
N ALA A 113 -11.65 5.51 -1.08
CA ALA A 113 -12.11 4.14 -1.31
C ALA A 113 -11.75 3.17 -0.18
N LYS A 114 -10.59 3.36 0.45
CA LYS A 114 -10.14 2.55 1.61
C LYS A 114 -10.72 3.07 2.93
N LEU A 115 -10.95 4.36 3.00
CA LEU A 115 -11.46 5.02 4.21
C LEU A 115 -12.94 4.77 4.42
N LEU A 116 -13.73 4.69 3.34
CA LEU A 116 -15.17 4.49 3.35
C LEU A 116 -15.55 3.15 2.71
N PHE A 117 -15.68 3.13 1.40
CA PHE A 117 -15.99 1.89 0.65
C PHE A 117 -15.49 1.99 -0.81
N PRO A 118 -15.07 0.86 -1.42
CA PRO A 118 -14.45 0.87 -2.76
C PRO A 118 -15.32 1.43 -3.88
N ALA A 119 -16.64 1.22 -3.81
CA ALA A 119 -17.57 1.69 -4.84
C ALA A 119 -17.74 3.21 -4.89
N LEU A 120 -17.27 3.95 -3.87
CA LEU A 120 -17.30 5.42 -3.87
C LEU A 120 -16.47 6.02 -5.01
N ARG A 121 -15.36 5.39 -5.38
CA ARG A 121 -14.49 5.77 -6.50
C ARG A 121 -14.04 7.24 -6.49
N LEU A 122 -13.90 7.84 -5.32
CA LEU A 122 -13.37 9.19 -5.13
C LEU A 122 -11.94 9.13 -4.62
N GLY A 123 -11.10 9.96 -5.21
CA GLY A 123 -9.74 10.26 -4.76
C GLY A 123 -9.44 11.73 -5.00
N PHE A 124 -8.31 12.19 -4.55
CA PHE A 124 -7.86 13.57 -4.73
C PHE A 124 -6.36 13.63 -4.93
N MET A 125 -5.90 14.73 -5.51
CA MET A 125 -4.48 15.05 -5.64
C MET A 125 -4.22 16.44 -5.07
N VAL A 126 -3.10 16.57 -4.34
CA VAL A 126 -2.53 17.87 -4.00
C VAL A 126 -1.36 18.09 -4.97
N LEU A 127 -1.50 19.08 -5.83
CA LEU A 127 -0.61 19.28 -6.95
C LEU A 127 0.25 20.53 -6.77
N PRO A 128 1.52 20.52 -7.22
CA PRO A 128 2.27 21.72 -7.43
C PRO A 128 1.49 22.67 -8.39
N PRO A 129 1.47 23.99 -8.13
CA PRO A 129 0.67 24.94 -8.92
C PRO A 129 0.93 24.88 -10.42
N GLU A 130 2.18 24.63 -10.84
CA GLU A 130 2.56 24.52 -12.25
C GLU A 130 1.97 23.30 -12.98
N LEU A 131 1.59 22.25 -12.25
CA LEU A 131 0.98 21.03 -12.80
C LEU A 131 -0.54 21.07 -12.78
N ALA A 132 -1.16 21.86 -11.89
CA ALA A 132 -2.59 21.80 -11.64
C ALA A 132 -3.43 22.01 -12.92
N GLY A 133 -3.16 23.07 -13.69
CA GLY A 133 -3.88 23.34 -14.93
C GLY A 133 -3.69 22.27 -16.00
N ARG A 134 -2.47 21.72 -16.11
CA ARG A 134 -2.16 20.65 -17.08
C ARG A 134 -2.89 19.36 -16.75
N ILE A 135 -2.92 18.98 -15.48
CA ILE A 135 -3.60 17.75 -15.02
C ILE A 135 -5.11 17.90 -15.12
N VAL A 136 -5.69 19.06 -14.75
CA VAL A 136 -7.12 19.33 -14.94
C VAL A 136 -7.51 19.21 -16.41
N ASN A 137 -6.75 19.81 -17.32
CA ASN A 137 -6.99 19.69 -18.75
C ASN A 137 -6.91 18.24 -19.25
N ALA A 138 -5.93 17.46 -18.79
CA ALA A 138 -5.79 16.05 -19.14
C ALA A 138 -6.99 15.21 -18.65
N LEU A 139 -7.41 15.39 -17.39
CA LEU A 139 -8.58 14.72 -16.83
C LEU A 139 -9.86 15.09 -17.60
N SER A 140 -10.03 16.38 -17.92
CA SER A 140 -11.16 16.87 -18.71
C SER A 140 -11.20 16.24 -20.11
N THR A 141 -10.07 16.23 -20.81
CA THR A 141 -9.97 15.67 -22.17
C THR A 141 -10.23 14.16 -22.20
N THR A 142 -9.84 13.44 -21.15
CA THR A 142 -10.03 11.99 -21.05
C THR A 142 -11.36 11.58 -20.40
N GLY A 143 -12.22 12.54 -20.05
CA GLY A 143 -13.52 12.27 -19.41
C GLY A 143 -13.42 11.69 -18.01
N GLN A 144 -12.31 11.89 -17.32
CA GLN A 144 -12.06 11.39 -15.97
C GLN A 144 -12.64 12.33 -14.91
N PHE A 145 -13.98 12.41 -14.83
CA PHE A 145 -14.68 13.22 -13.85
C PHE A 145 -15.23 12.39 -12.70
N ALA A 146 -14.92 12.81 -11.49
CA ALA A 146 -15.61 12.28 -10.33
C ALA A 146 -17.06 12.84 -10.27
N PRO A 147 -18.10 12.02 -9.99
CA PRO A 147 -19.48 12.47 -9.94
C PRO A 147 -19.69 13.57 -8.91
N LEU A 148 -20.25 14.72 -9.34
CA LEU A 148 -20.44 15.91 -8.50
C LEU A 148 -21.33 15.63 -7.28
N LEU A 149 -22.39 14.82 -7.44
CA LEU A 149 -23.27 14.45 -6.34
C LEU A 149 -22.52 13.72 -5.22
N LEU A 150 -21.63 12.79 -5.56
CA LEU A 150 -20.81 12.08 -4.57
C LEU A 150 -19.78 12.99 -3.92
N GLN A 151 -19.23 13.96 -4.65
CA GLN A 151 -18.33 14.96 -4.08
C GLN A 151 -19.05 15.86 -3.07
N ALA A 152 -20.26 16.34 -3.40
CA ALA A 152 -21.07 17.16 -2.49
C ALA A 152 -21.43 16.37 -1.21
N ALA A 153 -21.93 15.14 -1.34
CA ALA A 153 -22.25 14.29 -0.20
C ALA A 153 -21.02 13.99 0.68
N LEU A 154 -19.85 13.79 0.06
CA LEU A 154 -18.60 13.59 0.80
C LEU A 154 -18.15 14.87 1.50
N ALA A 155 -18.33 16.03 0.88
CA ALA A 155 -18.02 17.32 1.50
C ALA A 155 -18.85 17.54 2.76
N ASP A 156 -20.15 17.30 2.71
CA ASP A 156 -21.04 17.38 3.88
C ASP A 156 -20.61 16.37 4.96
N PHE A 157 -20.33 15.14 4.57
CA PHE A 157 -19.84 14.09 5.49
C PHE A 157 -18.54 14.49 6.22
N ILE A 158 -17.64 15.22 5.56
CA ILE A 158 -16.42 15.74 6.15
C ILE A 158 -16.71 16.96 7.06
N THR A 159 -17.44 17.94 6.55
CA THR A 159 -17.68 19.22 7.26
C THR A 159 -18.55 19.06 8.50
N GLU A 160 -19.49 18.11 8.49
CA GLU A 160 -20.31 17.75 9.65
C GLU A 160 -19.58 16.84 10.66
N GLY A 161 -18.31 16.51 10.40
CA GLY A 161 -17.45 15.71 11.28
C GLY A 161 -17.77 14.21 11.31
N HIS A 162 -18.60 13.72 10.38
CA HIS A 162 -18.91 12.28 10.27
C HIS A 162 -17.66 11.46 9.90
N MET A 163 -16.82 11.97 8.99
CA MET A 163 -15.56 11.33 8.59
C MET A 163 -14.65 11.09 9.81
N SER A 164 -14.43 12.09 10.63
CA SER A 164 -13.56 11.97 11.81
C SER A 164 -14.08 10.94 12.82
N ARG A 165 -15.41 10.92 13.05
CA ARG A 165 -16.05 9.90 13.91
C ARG A 165 -15.92 8.49 13.32
N HIS A 166 -16.12 8.37 12.01
CA HIS A 166 -15.96 7.11 11.29
C HIS A 166 -14.53 6.57 11.40
N LEU A 167 -13.51 7.36 11.07
CA LEU A 167 -12.11 6.97 11.15
C LEU A 167 -11.71 6.54 12.56
N LYS A 168 -12.12 7.31 13.60
CA LYS A 168 -11.86 6.93 15.00
C LYS A 168 -12.45 5.57 15.36
N ARG A 169 -13.68 5.29 14.90
CA ARG A 169 -14.35 4.00 15.09
C ARG A 169 -13.62 2.87 14.36
N MET A 170 -13.28 3.08 13.07
CA MET A 170 -12.64 2.06 12.25
C MET A 170 -11.24 1.71 12.71
N ARG A 171 -10.43 2.70 13.13
CA ARG A 171 -9.12 2.46 13.74
C ARG A 171 -9.21 1.50 14.93
N ARG A 172 -10.19 1.68 15.81
CA ARG A 172 -10.41 0.78 16.96
C ARG A 172 -10.78 -0.63 16.51
N ILE A 173 -11.73 -0.75 15.56
CA ILE A 173 -12.18 -2.06 15.04
C ILE A 173 -11.02 -2.78 14.35
N TYR A 174 -10.28 -2.10 13.50
CA TYR A 174 -9.17 -2.71 12.77
C TYR A 174 -7.99 -3.06 13.67
N ALA A 175 -7.71 -2.28 14.72
CA ALA A 175 -6.71 -2.64 15.73
C ALA A 175 -7.09 -3.96 16.44
N GLN A 176 -8.35 -4.13 16.84
CA GLN A 176 -8.84 -5.37 17.46
C GLN A 176 -8.77 -6.55 16.49
N ARG A 177 -9.20 -6.36 15.23
CA ARG A 177 -9.14 -7.40 14.20
C ARG A 177 -7.71 -7.80 13.86
N ARG A 178 -6.80 -6.82 13.78
CA ARG A 178 -5.38 -7.06 13.55
C ARG A 178 -4.78 -7.94 14.65
N GLN A 179 -5.03 -7.62 15.93
CA GLN A 179 -4.52 -8.41 17.04
C GLN A 179 -5.07 -9.84 17.00
N LEU A 180 -6.39 -9.99 16.88
CA LEU A 180 -7.04 -11.30 16.77
C LEU A 180 -6.47 -12.13 15.60
N PHE A 181 -6.29 -11.49 14.43
CA PHE A 181 -5.73 -12.18 13.27
C PHE A 181 -4.31 -12.68 13.52
N ARG A 182 -3.46 -11.84 14.14
CA ARG A 182 -2.08 -12.21 14.49
C ARG A 182 -2.07 -13.39 15.47
N ASP A 183 -2.94 -13.39 16.47
CA ASP A 183 -3.04 -14.47 17.47
C ASP A 183 -3.45 -15.78 16.79
N ILE A 184 -4.46 -15.77 15.92
CA ILE A 184 -4.93 -16.95 15.20
C ILE A 184 -3.83 -17.52 14.28
N VAL A 185 -3.16 -16.65 13.50
CA VAL A 185 -2.08 -17.09 12.59
C VAL A 185 -0.90 -17.65 13.37
N THR A 186 -0.51 -17.00 14.49
CA THR A 186 0.57 -17.48 15.35
C THR A 186 0.23 -18.82 16.00
N GLU A 187 -1.02 -19.04 16.40
CA GLU A 187 -1.48 -20.31 16.95
C GLU A 187 -1.47 -21.45 15.94
N ARG A 188 -1.89 -21.16 14.69
CA ARG A 188 -2.20 -22.18 13.69
C ARG A 188 -1.11 -22.42 12.64
N LEU A 189 -0.28 -21.43 12.38
CA LEU A 189 0.65 -21.38 11.23
C LEU A 189 2.07 -20.91 11.60
N ARG A 190 2.46 -20.92 12.88
CA ARG A 190 3.78 -20.42 13.32
C ARG A 190 4.97 -21.13 12.69
N ASP A 191 4.78 -22.40 12.30
CA ASP A 191 5.85 -23.21 11.70
C ASP A 191 5.97 -22.98 10.18
N GLU A 192 4.92 -22.44 9.56
CA GLU A 192 4.83 -22.20 8.12
C GLU A 192 4.92 -20.72 7.76
N ILE A 193 4.43 -19.80 8.62
CA ILE A 193 4.33 -18.37 8.35
C ILE A 193 4.93 -17.54 9.50
N THR A 194 5.78 -16.58 9.13
CA THR A 194 6.19 -15.49 10.00
C THR A 194 5.51 -14.20 9.58
N LEU A 195 4.68 -13.60 10.46
CA LEU A 195 3.99 -12.34 10.17
C LEU A 195 4.93 -11.15 10.27
N SER A 196 4.87 -10.27 9.27
CA SER A 196 5.57 -8.98 9.30
C SER A 196 5.15 -8.13 10.50
N PRO A 197 6.02 -7.23 11.00
CA PRO A 197 5.67 -6.32 12.09
C PRO A 197 4.53 -5.37 11.72
N ALA A 198 4.39 -4.97 10.48
CA ALA A 198 3.45 -4.02 9.90
C ALA A 198 2.91 -2.98 10.90
N GLU A 199 3.25 -1.71 10.73
CA GLU A 199 2.87 -0.64 11.66
C GLU A 199 1.53 0.01 11.30
N ALA A 200 1.17 -0.08 10.03
CA ALA A 200 -0.01 0.55 9.43
C ALA A 200 -0.70 -0.40 8.44
N GLY A 201 -1.84 0.03 7.92
CA GLY A 201 -2.58 -0.64 6.87
C GLY A 201 -3.59 -1.67 7.36
N ILE A 202 -4.39 -2.16 6.42
CA ILE A 202 -5.47 -3.14 6.66
C ILE A 202 -5.11 -4.56 6.23
N GLN A 203 -3.84 -4.79 5.94
CA GLN A 203 -3.25 -6.07 5.55
C GLN A 203 -1.89 -6.27 6.23
N VAL A 204 -1.37 -7.48 6.18
CA VAL A 204 -0.07 -7.86 6.72
C VAL A 204 0.58 -8.88 5.79
N VAL A 205 1.90 -8.88 5.69
CA VAL A 205 2.63 -9.92 4.97
C VAL A 205 2.90 -11.09 5.91
N GLY A 206 2.56 -12.29 5.47
CA GLY A 206 3.01 -13.53 6.07
C GLY A 206 4.13 -14.13 5.21
N TYR A 207 5.37 -14.08 5.72
CA TYR A 207 6.52 -14.69 5.06
C TYR A 207 6.45 -16.21 5.21
N LEU A 208 6.55 -16.91 4.09
CA LEU A 208 6.53 -18.36 4.08
C LEU A 208 7.91 -18.91 4.43
N ARG A 209 7.93 -20.05 5.12
CA ARG A 209 9.15 -20.81 5.38
C ARG A 209 9.82 -21.20 4.06
N GLU A 210 11.14 -21.31 4.08
CA GLU A 210 11.93 -21.74 2.94
C GLU A 210 11.41 -23.05 2.33
N GLY A 211 11.37 -23.09 1.01
CA GLY A 211 10.85 -24.24 0.23
C GLY A 211 9.35 -24.18 -0.07
N ILE A 212 8.59 -23.22 0.47
CA ILE A 212 7.16 -23.07 0.19
C ILE A 212 6.97 -22.02 -0.91
N ASP A 213 6.40 -22.43 -2.04
CA ASP A 213 6.09 -21.57 -3.19
C ASP A 213 4.77 -20.81 -2.95
N ASP A 214 4.81 -19.48 -2.87
CA ASP A 214 3.67 -18.65 -2.57
C ASP A 214 2.61 -18.62 -3.70
N ILE A 215 3.01 -18.82 -4.95
CA ILE A 215 2.09 -18.93 -6.08
C ILE A 215 1.27 -20.22 -5.98
N LYS A 216 1.91 -21.34 -5.67
CA LYS A 216 1.23 -22.62 -5.47
C LYS A 216 0.27 -22.56 -4.28
N VAL A 217 0.71 -21.95 -3.16
CA VAL A 217 -0.17 -21.73 -1.99
C VAL A 217 -1.37 -20.87 -2.35
N SER A 218 -1.18 -19.76 -3.07
CA SER A 218 -2.28 -18.90 -3.52
C SER A 218 -3.29 -19.68 -4.39
N GLN A 219 -2.81 -20.53 -5.30
CA GLN A 219 -3.67 -21.36 -6.14
C GLN A 219 -4.41 -22.44 -5.34
N ALA A 220 -3.76 -23.10 -4.39
CA ALA A 220 -4.38 -24.08 -3.50
C ALA A 220 -5.42 -23.43 -2.57
N ALA A 221 -5.15 -22.21 -2.06
CA ALA A 221 -6.07 -21.42 -1.26
C ALA A 221 -7.32 -20.99 -2.07
N ALA A 222 -7.14 -20.61 -3.34
CA ALA A 222 -8.24 -20.24 -4.22
C ALA A 222 -9.24 -21.40 -4.43
N LYS A 223 -8.79 -22.66 -4.54
CA LYS A 223 -9.64 -23.85 -4.58
C LYS A 223 -10.48 -24.04 -3.30
N ARG A 224 -10.11 -23.37 -2.22
CA ARG A 224 -10.77 -23.38 -0.91
C ARG A 224 -11.52 -22.08 -0.61
N ALA A 225 -11.83 -21.31 -1.66
CA ALA A 225 -12.50 -20.00 -1.56
C ALA A 225 -11.75 -19.00 -0.63
N ILE A 226 -10.42 -19.08 -0.58
CA ILE A 226 -9.54 -18.09 0.06
C ILE A 226 -8.78 -17.34 -1.02
N ASN A 227 -8.95 -16.03 -1.04
CA ASN A 227 -8.22 -15.16 -1.96
C ASN A 227 -7.05 -14.50 -1.22
N VAL A 228 -5.84 -14.96 -1.46
CA VAL A 228 -4.59 -14.39 -0.95
C VAL A 228 -3.65 -14.08 -2.12
N SER A 229 -3.00 -12.92 -2.07
CA SER A 229 -2.04 -12.56 -3.11
C SER A 229 -0.65 -13.07 -2.74
N PRO A 230 0.06 -13.78 -3.64
CA PRO A 230 1.45 -14.15 -3.40
C PRO A 230 2.32 -12.89 -3.44
N LEU A 231 3.24 -12.77 -2.47
CA LEU A 231 4.14 -11.64 -2.33
C LEU A 231 5.09 -11.52 -3.53
N SER A 232 5.51 -12.66 -4.08
CA SER A 232 6.41 -12.73 -5.24
C SER A 232 5.93 -11.93 -6.45
N LYS A 233 4.61 -11.75 -6.63
CA LYS A 233 4.03 -10.95 -7.73
C LYS A 233 4.31 -9.45 -7.63
N TYR A 234 4.72 -8.95 -6.47
CA TYR A 234 5.04 -7.53 -6.27
C TYR A 234 6.49 -7.20 -6.64
N PHE A 235 7.30 -8.23 -6.93
CA PHE A 235 8.68 -8.09 -7.42
C PHE A 235 8.72 -8.13 -8.96
N GLN A 236 9.72 -7.51 -9.54
CA GLN A 236 9.94 -7.48 -10.99
C GLN A 236 11.39 -7.69 -11.38
N ASN A 237 12.29 -6.99 -10.70
CA ASN A 237 13.70 -6.91 -11.09
C ASN A 237 14.62 -7.60 -10.08
N THR A 238 14.15 -7.79 -8.85
CA THR A 238 14.91 -8.44 -7.78
C THR A 238 14.38 -9.85 -7.51
N ALA A 239 15.18 -10.69 -6.88
CA ALA A 239 14.74 -12.03 -6.48
C ALA A 239 13.56 -11.92 -5.50
N PRO A 240 12.42 -12.58 -5.78
CA PRO A 240 11.24 -12.44 -4.95
C PRO A 240 11.38 -13.16 -3.62
N THR A 241 10.93 -12.52 -2.55
CA THR A 241 10.69 -13.15 -1.26
C THR A 241 9.36 -13.89 -1.29
N GLN A 242 9.33 -15.14 -0.83
CA GLN A 242 8.12 -15.95 -0.76
C GLN A 242 7.24 -15.51 0.42
N GLY A 243 5.97 -15.25 0.16
CA GLY A 243 5.03 -14.79 1.19
C GLY A 243 3.62 -14.59 0.67
N LEU A 244 2.73 -14.23 1.56
CA LEU A 244 1.32 -13.99 1.26
C LEU A 244 0.90 -12.62 1.80
N VAL A 245 0.18 -11.85 1.01
CA VAL A 245 -0.47 -10.61 1.46
C VAL A 245 -1.84 -10.95 2.03
N LEU A 246 -2.00 -10.79 3.33
CA LEU A 246 -3.15 -11.26 4.11
C LEU A 246 -3.98 -10.08 4.60
N GLY A 247 -5.22 -9.97 4.12
CA GLY A 247 -6.19 -8.96 4.56
C GLY A 247 -7.02 -9.43 5.74
N TYR A 248 -7.14 -8.60 6.78
CA TYR A 248 -7.90 -8.91 8.00
C TYR A 248 -9.07 -7.95 8.28
N ALA A 249 -9.10 -6.80 7.61
CA ALA A 249 -10.02 -5.73 7.96
C ALA A 249 -11.50 -6.02 7.64
N ALA A 250 -11.78 -6.80 6.60
CA ALA A 250 -13.14 -7.10 6.16
C ALA A 250 -13.79 -8.29 6.90
N CYS A 251 -13.01 -9.12 7.60
CA CYS A 251 -13.48 -10.36 8.22
C CYS A 251 -13.91 -10.16 9.67
N ASP A 252 -14.93 -10.87 10.11
CA ASP A 252 -15.23 -11.08 11.53
C ASP A 252 -14.37 -12.21 12.14
N ALA A 253 -14.53 -12.44 13.44
CA ALA A 253 -13.72 -13.43 14.17
C ALA A 253 -13.91 -14.88 13.67
N ALA A 254 -15.14 -15.25 13.29
CA ALA A 254 -15.46 -16.60 12.80
C ALA A 254 -14.86 -16.81 11.40
N GLN A 255 -15.03 -15.80 10.52
CA GLN A 255 -14.46 -15.80 9.18
C GLN A 255 -12.92 -15.84 9.20
N MET A 256 -12.27 -15.14 10.15
CA MET A 256 -10.82 -15.19 10.30
C MET A 256 -10.34 -16.61 10.69
N ARG A 257 -10.97 -17.23 11.67
CA ARG A 257 -10.60 -18.59 12.10
C ARG A 257 -10.78 -19.60 10.98
N ASP A 258 -11.92 -19.61 10.33
CA ASP A 258 -12.21 -20.48 9.20
C ASP A 258 -11.24 -20.23 8.03
N GLY A 259 -10.98 -18.96 7.71
CA GLY A 259 -10.05 -18.58 6.65
C GLY A 259 -8.62 -19.05 6.92
N VAL A 260 -8.12 -18.88 8.14
CA VAL A 260 -6.76 -19.32 8.52
C VAL A 260 -6.67 -20.86 8.53
N GLU A 261 -7.72 -21.57 8.96
CA GLU A 261 -7.73 -23.04 8.93
C GLU A 261 -7.67 -23.57 7.50
N ARG A 262 -8.47 -23.00 6.59
CA ARG A 262 -8.42 -23.36 5.16
C ARG A 262 -7.11 -23.02 4.51
N LEU A 263 -6.47 -21.89 4.91
CA LEU A 263 -5.15 -21.52 4.45
C LEU A 263 -4.09 -22.51 4.94
N ALA A 264 -4.18 -22.98 6.18
CA ALA A 264 -3.30 -24.01 6.74
C ALA A 264 -3.35 -25.32 5.94
N VAL A 265 -4.56 -25.74 5.56
CA VAL A 265 -4.74 -26.92 4.68
C VAL A 265 -4.10 -26.69 3.30
N ALA A 266 -4.26 -25.49 2.73
CA ALA A 266 -3.67 -25.16 1.43
C ALA A 266 -2.13 -25.18 1.47
N ILE A 267 -1.52 -24.69 2.54
CA ILE A 267 -0.06 -24.69 2.71
C ILE A 267 0.46 -26.14 2.84
N ARG A 268 -0.20 -26.95 3.67
CA ARG A 268 0.17 -28.35 3.86
C ARG A 268 0.06 -29.20 2.59
N GLU A 269 -0.94 -28.92 1.73
CA GLU A 269 -1.07 -29.55 0.41
C GLU A 269 0.13 -29.23 -0.52
N VAL A 270 0.72 -28.04 -0.38
CA VAL A 270 1.90 -27.65 -1.19
C VAL A 270 3.19 -28.24 -0.63
N LEU A 271 3.23 -28.51 0.65
CA LEU A 271 4.39 -29.16 1.31
C LEU A 271 4.47 -30.66 1.05
N GLY A 272 3.37 -31.31 0.66
CA GLY A 272 3.29 -32.77 0.42
C GLY A 272 2.77 -33.47 1.66
#